data_35d16ed900db8cd51aba8bbc2d187e6c
#
_entry.id   35d16ed900db8cd51aba8bbc2d187e6c
#
_cell.length_a   1.000
_cell.length_b   1.000
_cell.length_c   1.000
_cell.angle_alpha   90.00
_cell.angle_beta   90.00
_cell.angle_gamma   90.00
#
_symmetry.space_group_name_H-M   'P 1'
#
loop_
_entity.id
_entity.type
_entity.pdbx_description
1 polymer ?
#
loop_
_entity_poly.entity_id
_entity_poly.type
_entity_poly.pdbx_seq_one_letter_code
_entity_poly.pdbx_strand_id
1 'polypeptide(L)'
;MSVKSKNIVFIMGIFEGHFSGCVEIIKDLVSLGHKVTCYVLDTFAERLERTGAILKIYSIDKSDIHLPEQAPKMAVNAYLMQKAYGGILSEAVKEKENEDILVVDRFFDGRELNKIFKAEKTIIIYTCILTSYKPENVNKFVNQRIDIFEPINKRFNVQIRDFLNLPSLADANYKLVLTSKQFNTESNQISDDSFFFIGPSIENRVVGPIDFKKNENKKLIYVSLGTVFNKNIDFYKNIIKAFGDSKEYQVIMSIGKSINVKDLGELPNNISAYNYIPQVHILKYIDIFFCHGGTNSVYESLFQNLPLILIPQQGDQFAVAESIEKNGAGFTLNKNNITPEILLNSAKKLEENREKYLLGVKKLVESFNEARKERKNVYEKLFG
;
A
#
# COMPACT_ATOMS: atom_id res chain seq x y z
N MET A 1 2.78 -8.88 -33.88
CA MET A 1 2.81 -7.48 -34.38
C MET A 1 3.69 -6.70 -33.39
N SER A 2 4.62 -5.85 -33.86
CA SER A 2 5.38 -4.98 -32.96
C SER A 2 4.42 -3.96 -32.33
N VAL A 3 4.37 -3.92 -31.02
CA VAL A 3 3.60 -2.89 -30.30
C VAL A 3 4.22 -1.53 -30.66
N LYS A 4 3.40 -0.57 -31.11
CA LYS A 4 3.87 0.79 -31.37
C LYS A 4 4.30 1.40 -30.03
N SER A 5 5.54 1.89 -29.94
CA SER A 5 6.02 2.56 -28.73
C SER A 5 5.15 3.77 -28.39
N LYS A 6 4.79 3.92 -27.13
CA LYS A 6 4.00 5.03 -26.58
C LYS A 6 4.83 5.83 -25.57
N ASN A 7 4.55 7.13 -25.48
CA ASN A 7 5.04 7.99 -24.42
C ASN A 7 4.05 7.91 -23.24
N ILE A 8 4.48 7.33 -22.13
CA ILE A 8 3.65 7.10 -20.95
C ILE A 8 4.20 7.90 -19.78
N VAL A 9 3.39 8.75 -19.20
CA VAL A 9 3.71 9.43 -17.94
C VAL A 9 3.08 8.69 -16.78
N PHE A 10 3.87 8.44 -15.75
CA PHE A 10 3.45 7.82 -14.50
C PHE A 10 3.54 8.83 -13.35
N ILE A 11 2.42 9.18 -12.74
CA ILE A 11 2.36 9.97 -11.51
C ILE A 11 2.17 9.01 -10.34
N MET A 12 3.24 8.83 -9.57
CA MET A 12 3.30 7.82 -8.53
C MET A 12 2.81 8.33 -7.19
N GLY A 13 2.17 7.45 -6.42
CA GLY A 13 1.79 7.75 -5.04
C GLY A 13 3.01 8.00 -4.14
N ILE A 14 2.86 8.93 -3.20
CA ILE A 14 3.92 9.34 -2.27
C ILE A 14 4.02 8.45 -1.01
N PHE A 15 3.15 7.47 -0.90
CA PHE A 15 3.13 6.52 0.21
C PHE A 15 3.69 5.17 -0.22
N GLU A 16 4.43 4.52 0.66
CA GLU A 16 5.11 3.25 0.40
C GLU A 16 4.19 2.20 -0.27
N GLY A 17 2.97 2.02 0.26
CA GLY A 17 2.02 1.05 -0.26
C GLY A 17 1.55 1.34 -1.68
N HIS A 18 1.48 2.62 -2.07
CA HIS A 18 1.09 3.06 -3.40
C HIS A 18 2.24 2.98 -4.40
N PHE A 19 3.43 3.34 -3.95
CA PHE A 19 4.63 3.29 -4.76
C PHE A 19 5.02 1.85 -5.14
N SER A 20 5.14 0.97 -4.15
CA SER A 20 5.64 -0.40 -4.35
C SER A 20 4.83 -1.20 -5.38
N GLY A 21 3.51 -1.02 -5.38
CA GLY A 21 2.63 -1.70 -6.33
C GLY A 21 2.86 -1.31 -7.79
N CYS A 22 3.44 -0.14 -8.06
CA CYS A 22 3.66 0.36 -9.43
C CYS A 22 4.98 -0.10 -10.06
N VAL A 23 5.98 -0.47 -9.26
CA VAL A 23 7.34 -0.75 -9.76
C VAL A 23 7.38 -1.86 -10.81
N GLU A 24 6.68 -2.98 -10.57
CA GLU A 24 6.60 -4.09 -11.53
C GLU A 24 5.90 -3.66 -12.82
N ILE A 25 4.81 -2.89 -12.71
CA ILE A 25 4.04 -2.41 -13.87
C ILE A 25 4.90 -1.50 -14.77
N ILE A 26 5.66 -0.59 -14.16
CA ILE A 26 6.59 0.30 -14.89
C ILE A 26 7.63 -0.53 -15.63
N LYS A 27 8.23 -1.51 -14.96
CA LYS A 27 9.21 -2.42 -15.57
C LYS A 27 8.61 -3.19 -16.73
N ASP A 28 7.39 -3.69 -16.60
CA ASP A 28 6.68 -4.40 -17.67
C ASP A 28 6.49 -3.50 -18.88
N LEU A 29 5.99 -2.26 -18.69
CA LEU A 29 5.75 -1.32 -19.77
C LEU A 29 7.04 -0.91 -20.50
N VAL A 30 8.14 -0.66 -19.76
CA VAL A 30 9.46 -0.42 -20.36
C VAL A 30 9.93 -1.64 -21.17
N SER A 31 9.74 -2.85 -20.63
CA SER A 31 10.13 -4.10 -21.32
C SER A 31 9.31 -4.36 -22.60
N LEU A 32 8.11 -3.83 -22.68
CA LEU A 32 7.26 -3.85 -23.89
C LEU A 32 7.68 -2.80 -24.94
N GLY A 33 8.69 -1.97 -24.65
CA GLY A 33 9.25 -1.00 -25.57
C GLY A 33 8.61 0.39 -25.50
N HIS A 34 7.81 0.68 -24.47
CA HIS A 34 7.27 2.02 -24.26
C HIS A 34 8.32 2.95 -23.62
N LYS A 35 8.23 4.25 -23.91
CA LYS A 35 8.98 5.30 -23.22
C LYS A 35 8.17 5.70 -21.97
N VAL A 36 8.64 5.30 -20.81
CA VAL A 36 7.95 5.56 -19.53
C VAL A 36 8.68 6.65 -18.76
N THR A 37 8.01 7.75 -18.46
CA THR A 37 8.50 8.85 -17.62
C THR A 37 7.78 8.84 -16.27
N CYS A 38 8.52 8.69 -15.18
CA CYS A 38 7.97 8.61 -13.83
C CYS A 38 8.24 9.89 -13.04
N TYR A 39 7.19 10.53 -12.57
CA TYR A 39 7.29 11.61 -11.57
C TYR A 39 7.32 10.96 -10.18
N VAL A 40 8.45 11.02 -9.52
CA VAL A 40 8.74 10.25 -8.31
C VAL A 40 9.36 11.09 -7.22
N LEU A 41 8.95 10.83 -5.97
CA LEU A 41 9.56 11.43 -4.79
C LEU A 41 11.01 10.93 -4.63
N ASP A 42 11.93 11.81 -4.26
CA ASP A 42 13.37 11.54 -4.12
C ASP A 42 13.67 10.28 -3.29
N THR A 43 12.92 10.07 -2.21
CA THR A 43 13.07 8.91 -1.31
C THR A 43 12.79 7.56 -1.99
N PHE A 44 12.16 7.56 -3.16
CA PHE A 44 11.81 6.35 -3.91
C PHE A 44 12.58 6.19 -5.23
N ALA A 45 13.33 7.22 -5.66
CA ALA A 45 13.94 7.27 -6.98
C ALA A 45 14.88 6.09 -7.26
N GLU A 46 15.78 5.74 -6.33
CA GLU A 46 16.74 4.64 -6.45
C GLU A 46 16.06 3.31 -6.82
N ARG A 47 14.85 3.07 -6.32
CA ARG A 47 14.10 1.83 -6.58
C ARG A 47 13.59 1.73 -8.01
N LEU A 48 13.46 2.84 -8.72
CA LEU A 48 13.05 2.89 -10.13
C LEU A 48 14.19 2.88 -11.11
N GLU A 49 15.41 3.22 -10.72
CA GLU A 49 16.57 3.29 -11.62
C GLU A 49 16.78 2.01 -12.44
N ARG A 50 16.50 0.86 -11.84
CA ARG A 50 16.65 -0.45 -12.49
C ARG A 50 15.48 -0.85 -13.38
N THR A 51 14.44 -0.02 -13.49
CA THR A 51 13.28 -0.31 -14.35
C THR A 51 13.53 0.11 -15.80
N GLY A 52 14.48 1.03 -16.05
CA GLY A 52 14.72 1.66 -17.33
C GLY A 52 13.79 2.84 -17.64
N ALA A 53 12.95 3.26 -16.69
CA ALA A 53 12.11 4.44 -16.84
C ALA A 53 12.94 5.73 -16.72
N ILE A 54 12.45 6.80 -17.36
CA ILE A 54 12.98 8.16 -17.20
C ILE A 54 12.42 8.74 -15.91
N LEU A 55 13.29 9.24 -15.03
CA LEU A 55 12.86 9.76 -13.73
C LEU A 55 12.82 11.29 -13.71
N LYS A 56 11.70 11.84 -13.30
CA LYS A 56 11.50 13.25 -12.93
C LYS A 56 11.37 13.30 -11.41
N ILE A 57 12.48 13.60 -10.75
CA ILE A 57 12.57 13.52 -9.29
C ILE A 57 12.17 14.85 -8.69
N TYR A 58 11.29 14.80 -7.69
CA TYR A 58 10.93 15.95 -6.87
C TYR A 58 11.10 15.63 -5.39
N SER A 59 11.31 16.67 -4.57
CA SER A 59 11.46 16.56 -3.13
C SER A 59 10.30 17.24 -2.43
N ILE A 60 9.96 16.78 -1.24
CA ILE A 60 8.99 17.41 -0.35
C ILE A 60 9.74 17.97 0.87
N ASP A 61 9.81 19.29 0.93
CA ASP A 61 10.28 19.97 2.14
C ASP A 61 9.18 19.90 3.21
N LYS A 62 9.50 19.22 4.31
CA LYS A 62 8.60 19.07 5.45
C LYS A 62 8.75 20.20 6.46
N SER A 63 9.80 21.02 6.37
CA SER A 63 10.05 22.13 7.28
C SER A 63 8.98 23.22 7.23
N ASP A 64 8.36 23.38 6.05
CA ASP A 64 7.26 24.32 5.82
C ASP A 64 5.88 23.83 6.26
N ILE A 65 5.79 22.59 6.78
CA ILE A 65 4.52 22.03 7.24
C ILE A 65 4.29 22.44 8.69
N HIS A 66 3.71 23.61 8.88
CA HIS A 66 3.36 24.15 10.19
C HIS A 66 1.99 23.59 10.64
N LEU A 67 1.98 22.44 11.25
CA LEU A 67 0.81 21.85 11.87
C LEU A 67 1.03 21.71 13.38
N PRO A 68 -0.04 21.83 14.20
CA PRO A 68 0.05 21.51 15.61
C PRO A 68 0.61 20.09 15.82
N GLU A 69 1.39 19.86 16.87
CA GLU A 69 2.00 18.56 17.18
C GLU A 69 0.97 17.42 17.25
N GLN A 70 -0.26 17.74 17.63
CA GLN A 70 -1.40 16.82 17.72
C GLN A 70 -2.26 16.77 16.44
N ALA A 71 -1.79 17.35 15.33
CA ALA A 71 -2.59 17.38 14.10
C ALA A 71 -2.94 15.95 13.64
N PRO A 72 -4.20 15.72 13.23
CA PRO A 72 -4.59 14.42 12.70
C PRO A 72 -3.71 14.02 11.51
N LYS A 73 -3.33 12.76 11.43
CA LYS A 73 -2.46 12.22 10.37
C LYS A 73 -2.97 12.51 8.95
N MET A 74 -4.29 12.55 8.78
CA MET A 74 -4.93 12.95 7.51
C MET A 74 -4.61 14.40 7.12
N ALA A 75 -4.44 15.30 8.12
CA ALA A 75 -4.00 16.66 7.86
C ALA A 75 -2.59 16.70 7.30
N VAL A 76 -1.69 15.98 7.94
CA VAL A 76 -0.30 15.84 7.47
C VAL A 76 -0.28 15.30 6.06
N ASN A 77 -1.06 14.25 5.77
CA ASN A 77 -1.13 13.65 4.44
C ASN A 77 -1.65 14.64 3.38
N ALA A 78 -2.65 15.47 3.70
CA ALA A 78 -3.15 16.47 2.76
C ALA A 78 -2.08 17.52 2.40
N TYR A 79 -1.30 17.98 3.37
CA TYR A 79 -0.16 18.89 3.10
C TYR A 79 0.95 18.19 2.29
N LEU A 80 1.26 16.92 2.59
CA LEU A 80 2.22 16.16 1.79
C LEU A 80 1.75 16.01 0.34
N MET A 81 0.47 15.77 0.12
CA MET A 81 -0.12 15.72 -1.22
C MET A 81 -0.05 17.06 -1.93
N GLN A 82 -0.35 18.15 -1.24
CA GLN A 82 -0.22 19.51 -1.82
C GLN A 82 1.23 19.78 -2.26
N LYS A 83 2.23 19.45 -1.43
CA LYS A 83 3.65 19.62 -1.79
C LYS A 83 4.04 18.72 -2.98
N ALA A 84 3.52 17.47 -3.02
CA ALA A 84 3.74 16.57 -4.14
C ALA A 84 3.20 17.13 -5.47
N TYR A 85 1.97 17.65 -5.47
CA TYR A 85 1.43 18.34 -6.65
C TYR A 85 2.33 19.51 -7.09
N GLY A 86 2.80 20.32 -6.14
CA GLY A 86 3.70 21.44 -6.43
C GLY A 86 4.99 20.99 -7.11
N GLY A 87 5.60 19.93 -6.61
CA GLY A 87 6.80 19.32 -7.20
C GLY A 87 6.54 18.77 -8.60
N ILE A 88 5.51 17.94 -8.76
CA ILE A 88 5.13 17.32 -10.04
C ILE A 88 4.86 18.40 -11.10
N LEU A 89 3.98 19.36 -10.79
CA LEU A 89 3.58 20.39 -11.73
C LEU A 89 4.74 21.35 -12.08
N SER A 90 5.64 21.62 -11.13
CA SER A 90 6.83 22.45 -11.39
C SER A 90 7.80 21.79 -12.37
N GLU A 91 7.89 20.46 -12.37
CA GLU A 91 8.67 19.72 -13.35
C GLU A 91 7.91 19.57 -14.68
N ALA A 92 6.60 19.28 -14.63
CA ALA A 92 5.79 19.03 -15.81
C ALA A 92 5.69 20.25 -16.75
N VAL A 93 5.57 21.47 -16.22
CA VAL A 93 5.49 22.68 -17.06
C VAL A 93 6.77 23.00 -17.83
N LYS A 94 7.89 22.35 -17.50
CA LYS A 94 9.15 22.49 -18.24
C LYS A 94 9.16 21.64 -19.52
N GLU A 95 8.30 20.63 -19.59
CA GLU A 95 8.20 19.70 -20.71
C GLU A 95 7.24 20.26 -21.77
N LYS A 96 7.54 20.01 -23.03
CA LYS A 96 6.73 20.47 -24.18
C LYS A 96 6.16 19.33 -25.01
N GLU A 97 6.48 18.07 -24.66
CA GLU A 97 6.02 16.91 -25.41
C GLU A 97 4.56 16.59 -25.02
N ASN A 98 3.75 16.23 -26.02
CA ASN A 98 2.44 15.64 -25.76
C ASN A 98 2.65 14.17 -25.40
N GLU A 99 1.94 13.70 -24.40
CA GLU A 99 2.01 12.32 -23.94
C GLU A 99 0.87 11.51 -24.56
N ASP A 100 1.13 10.24 -24.85
CA ASP A 100 0.05 9.36 -25.30
C ASP A 100 -0.86 8.95 -24.15
N ILE A 101 -0.24 8.63 -23.00
CA ILE A 101 -0.95 8.06 -21.86
C ILE A 101 -0.46 8.67 -20.55
N LEU A 102 -1.40 9.12 -19.72
CA LEU A 102 -1.16 9.54 -18.36
C LEU A 102 -1.69 8.48 -17.39
N VAL A 103 -0.80 7.84 -16.63
CA VAL A 103 -1.15 6.91 -15.55
C VAL A 103 -0.97 7.61 -14.20
N VAL A 104 -2.02 7.62 -13.40
CA VAL A 104 -2.08 8.41 -12.17
C VAL A 104 -2.47 7.53 -11.00
N ASP A 105 -1.71 7.59 -9.90
CA ASP A 105 -2.15 6.99 -8.65
C ASP A 105 -3.47 7.60 -8.18
N ARG A 106 -4.36 6.78 -7.62
CA ARG A 106 -5.71 7.17 -7.19
C ARG A 106 -5.79 8.37 -6.25
N PHE A 107 -4.70 8.77 -5.63
CA PHE A 107 -4.66 9.94 -4.73
C PHE A 107 -4.43 11.26 -5.47
N PHE A 108 -4.19 11.21 -6.76
CA PHE A 108 -4.06 12.42 -7.58
C PHE A 108 -5.28 12.62 -8.48
N ASP A 109 -5.61 13.87 -8.73
CA ASP A 109 -6.67 14.26 -9.69
C ASP A 109 -6.13 14.15 -11.12
N GLY A 110 -6.40 13.01 -11.76
CA GLY A 110 -5.94 12.74 -13.12
C GLY A 110 -6.47 13.72 -14.15
N ARG A 111 -7.70 14.22 -13.98
CA ARG A 111 -8.30 15.21 -14.87
C ARG A 111 -7.56 16.55 -14.80
N GLU A 112 -7.29 17.03 -13.59
CA GLU A 112 -6.59 18.30 -13.42
C GLU A 112 -5.13 18.21 -13.87
N LEU A 113 -4.46 17.09 -13.58
CA LEU A 113 -3.12 16.82 -14.09
C LEU A 113 -3.11 16.76 -15.62
N ASN A 114 -4.11 16.15 -16.24
CA ASN A 114 -4.16 16.02 -17.71
C ASN A 114 -4.34 17.34 -18.44
N LYS A 115 -4.78 18.42 -17.78
CA LYS A 115 -4.74 19.78 -18.37
C LYS A 115 -3.31 20.24 -18.69
N ILE A 116 -2.33 19.74 -17.92
CA ILE A 116 -0.90 20.05 -18.07
C ILE A 116 -0.22 19.05 -19.02
N PHE A 117 -0.44 17.75 -18.81
CA PHE A 117 0.22 16.68 -19.59
C PHE A 117 -0.38 16.49 -20.97
N LYS A 118 -1.64 16.86 -21.18
CA LYS A 118 -2.36 16.79 -22.46
C LYS A 118 -2.32 15.40 -23.10
N ALA A 119 -2.34 14.35 -22.27
CA ALA A 119 -2.36 12.97 -22.73
C ALA A 119 -3.69 12.65 -23.43
N GLU A 120 -3.61 11.81 -24.47
CA GLU A 120 -4.80 11.33 -25.19
C GLU A 120 -5.68 10.44 -24.30
N LYS A 121 -5.05 9.71 -23.36
CA LYS A 121 -5.71 8.75 -22.48
C LYS A 121 -5.23 8.90 -21.04
N THR A 122 -6.18 8.89 -20.10
CA THR A 122 -5.88 8.89 -18.66
C THR A 122 -6.28 7.55 -18.05
N ILE A 123 -5.38 6.95 -17.27
CA ILE A 123 -5.58 5.69 -16.54
C ILE A 123 -5.34 5.94 -15.05
N ILE A 124 -6.30 5.59 -14.20
CA ILE A 124 -6.10 5.62 -12.76
C ILE A 124 -5.62 4.24 -12.29
N ILE A 125 -4.56 4.22 -11.48
CA ILE A 125 -4.06 3.00 -10.86
C ILE A 125 -4.48 2.90 -9.39
N TYR A 126 -5.09 1.78 -9.06
CA TYR A 126 -5.50 1.40 -7.69
C TYR A 126 -4.55 0.34 -7.18
N THR A 127 -3.66 0.72 -6.30
CA THR A 127 -2.67 -0.17 -5.66
C THR A 127 -3.22 -0.91 -4.45
N CYS A 128 -4.46 -0.62 -4.07
CA CYS A 128 -5.18 -1.25 -2.97
C CYS A 128 -6.57 -1.74 -3.43
N ILE A 129 -7.28 -2.37 -2.51
CA ILE A 129 -8.68 -2.78 -2.71
C ILE A 129 -9.58 -1.58 -3.02
N LEU A 130 -10.53 -1.75 -3.93
CA LEU A 130 -11.59 -0.77 -4.12
C LEU A 130 -12.55 -0.86 -2.93
N THR A 131 -12.90 0.28 -2.37
CA THR A 131 -13.83 0.36 -1.25
C THR A 131 -14.68 1.61 -1.34
N SER A 132 -15.96 1.45 -1.06
CA SER A 132 -16.91 2.56 -0.88
C SER A 132 -16.75 3.24 0.50
N TYR A 133 -15.85 2.74 1.35
CA TYR A 133 -15.61 3.28 2.67
C TYR A 133 -15.33 4.78 2.63
N LYS A 134 -16.28 5.56 3.10
CA LYS A 134 -16.12 7.00 3.38
C LYS A 134 -16.04 7.15 4.89
N PRO A 135 -14.91 7.62 5.45
CA PRO A 135 -14.82 7.90 6.87
C PRO A 135 -15.93 8.87 7.29
N GLU A 136 -16.72 8.57 8.30
CA GLU A 136 -17.86 9.38 8.75
C GLU A 136 -17.51 10.84 9.05
N ASN A 137 -16.24 11.12 9.36
CA ASN A 137 -15.73 12.44 9.69
C ASN A 137 -15.04 13.17 8.52
N VAL A 138 -15.04 12.61 7.30
CA VAL A 138 -14.38 13.22 6.13
C VAL A 138 -14.99 14.58 5.81
N ASN A 139 -16.31 14.70 5.85
CA ASN A 139 -17.00 15.94 5.49
C ASN A 139 -16.65 17.12 6.40
N LYS A 140 -16.47 16.89 7.71
CA LYS A 140 -16.05 17.97 8.64
C LYS A 140 -14.63 18.46 8.38
N PHE A 141 -13.75 17.56 7.98
CA PHE A 141 -12.35 17.84 7.76
C PHE A 141 -12.09 18.48 6.39
N VAL A 142 -12.86 18.07 5.38
CA VAL A 142 -12.77 18.53 4.00
C VAL A 142 -13.30 19.95 3.85
N ASN A 143 -14.43 20.28 4.47
CA ASN A 143 -15.01 21.61 4.39
C ASN A 143 -14.14 22.71 5.02
N GLN A 144 -13.18 22.35 5.88
CA GLN A 144 -12.22 23.29 6.47
C GLN A 144 -10.93 23.49 5.66
N ARG A 145 -10.76 22.83 4.47
CA ARG A 145 -9.47 22.70 3.80
C ARG A 145 -9.45 23.01 2.31
N ILE A 146 -10.46 23.64 1.78
CA ILE A 146 -10.49 24.11 0.38
C ILE A 146 -9.24 24.97 0.08
N ASP A 147 -8.71 25.64 1.09
CA ASP A 147 -7.60 26.59 0.93
C ASP A 147 -6.20 25.96 0.77
N ILE A 148 -5.99 24.71 1.14
CA ILE A 148 -4.64 24.08 1.09
C ILE A 148 -4.10 24.02 -0.34
N PHE A 149 -4.94 23.70 -1.31
CA PHE A 149 -4.55 23.59 -2.72
C PHE A 149 -4.63 24.93 -3.48
N GLU A 150 -5.18 25.99 -2.88
CA GLU A 150 -5.37 27.28 -3.56
C GLU A 150 -4.07 27.88 -4.14
N PRO A 151 -2.92 27.87 -3.45
CA PRO A 151 -1.67 28.38 -4.01
C PRO A 151 -1.23 27.62 -5.27
N ILE A 152 -1.40 26.30 -5.29
CA ILE A 152 -1.09 25.46 -6.44
C ILE A 152 -2.08 25.71 -7.57
N ASN A 153 -3.36 25.74 -7.26
CA ASN A 153 -4.43 25.98 -8.22
C ASN A 153 -4.24 27.32 -8.95
N LYS A 154 -3.93 28.39 -8.22
CA LYS A 154 -3.62 29.69 -8.81
C LYS A 154 -2.36 29.67 -9.67
N ARG A 155 -1.28 29.05 -9.17
CA ARG A 155 0.01 29.03 -9.86
C ARG A 155 -0.04 28.29 -11.19
N PHE A 156 -0.75 27.18 -11.26
CA PHE A 156 -0.76 26.27 -12.42
C PHE A 156 -2.07 26.29 -13.21
N ASN A 157 -3.02 27.14 -12.82
CA ASN A 157 -4.36 27.23 -13.44
C ASN A 157 -5.09 25.89 -13.49
N VAL A 158 -5.12 25.19 -12.36
CA VAL A 158 -5.80 23.90 -12.13
C VAL A 158 -6.83 24.03 -11.01
N GLN A 159 -7.68 23.02 -10.83
CA GLN A 159 -8.70 22.99 -9.78
C GLN A 159 -8.58 21.69 -8.96
N ILE A 160 -7.36 21.41 -8.49
CA ILE A 160 -7.09 20.24 -7.66
C ILE A 160 -7.92 20.35 -6.39
N ARG A 161 -8.57 19.23 -6.05
CA ARG A 161 -9.34 19.06 -4.83
C ARG A 161 -8.61 18.09 -3.90
N ASP A 162 -8.98 18.10 -2.62
CA ASP A 162 -8.46 17.12 -1.66
C ASP A 162 -8.74 15.69 -2.15
N PHE A 163 -7.74 14.80 -2.03
CA PHE A 163 -7.82 13.38 -2.44
C PHE A 163 -8.98 12.61 -1.80
N LEU A 164 -9.54 13.11 -0.70
CA LEU A 164 -10.74 12.54 -0.06
C LEU A 164 -12.05 12.88 -0.79
N ASN A 165 -12.03 13.92 -1.63
CA ASN A 165 -13.16 14.40 -2.42
C ASN A 165 -13.00 14.14 -3.91
N LEU A 166 -12.00 13.37 -4.31
CA LEU A 166 -11.83 13.09 -5.73
C LEU A 166 -13.10 12.42 -6.27
N PRO A 167 -13.72 12.98 -7.31
CA PRO A 167 -14.70 12.26 -8.12
C PRO A 167 -13.96 11.17 -8.90
N SER A 168 -13.46 10.21 -8.16
CA SER A 168 -12.33 9.37 -8.51
C SER A 168 -12.60 8.34 -9.59
N LEU A 169 -13.86 8.10 -9.93
CA LEU A 169 -14.20 7.01 -10.84
C LEU A 169 -14.70 7.48 -12.21
N ALA A 170 -15.23 8.69 -12.29
CA ALA A 170 -15.91 9.15 -13.52
C ALA A 170 -14.96 9.77 -14.57
N ASP A 171 -13.78 10.21 -14.17
CA ASP A 171 -12.95 11.12 -14.98
C ASP A 171 -11.75 10.46 -15.69
N ALA A 172 -11.57 9.14 -15.57
CA ALA A 172 -10.51 8.42 -16.28
C ALA A 172 -11.08 7.46 -17.32
N ASN A 173 -10.39 7.32 -18.45
CA ASN A 173 -10.78 6.37 -19.49
C ASN A 173 -10.78 4.93 -18.96
N TYR A 174 -9.78 4.58 -18.13
CA TYR A 174 -9.61 3.23 -17.59
C TYR A 174 -9.08 3.24 -16.17
N LYS A 175 -9.33 2.15 -15.44
CA LYS A 175 -8.91 1.93 -14.05
C LYS A 175 -8.16 0.60 -13.96
N LEU A 176 -6.88 0.65 -13.59
CA LEU A 176 -6.07 -0.53 -13.30
C LEU A 176 -6.13 -0.84 -11.82
N VAL A 177 -6.59 -2.02 -11.46
CA VAL A 177 -6.74 -2.46 -10.08
C VAL A 177 -5.76 -3.59 -9.79
N LEU A 178 -4.80 -3.34 -8.90
CA LEU A 178 -3.72 -4.27 -8.58
C LEU A 178 -4.17 -5.33 -7.56
N THR A 179 -5.24 -6.00 -7.89
CA THR A 179 -5.79 -7.13 -7.12
C THR A 179 -6.60 -8.05 -8.04
N SER A 180 -7.21 -9.11 -7.49
CA SER A 180 -8.21 -9.92 -8.21
C SER A 180 -9.63 -9.47 -7.86
N LYS A 181 -10.58 -9.81 -8.74
CA LYS A 181 -12.02 -9.61 -8.47
C LYS A 181 -12.46 -10.35 -7.20
N GLN A 182 -11.92 -11.54 -6.96
CA GLN A 182 -12.26 -12.35 -5.79
C GLN A 182 -11.81 -11.68 -4.47
N PHE A 183 -10.62 -11.08 -4.45
CA PHE A 183 -10.14 -10.35 -3.27
C PHE A 183 -10.90 -9.06 -3.04
N ASN A 184 -11.40 -8.41 -4.10
CA ASN A 184 -12.14 -7.17 -4.01
C ASN A 184 -13.62 -7.44 -3.72
N THR A 185 -14.02 -7.42 -2.45
CA THR A 185 -15.39 -7.80 -2.00
C THR A 185 -16.51 -6.99 -2.65
N GLU A 186 -16.23 -5.77 -3.11
CA GLU A 186 -17.19 -4.90 -3.80
C GLU A 186 -17.15 -5.04 -5.33
N SER A 187 -16.36 -5.97 -5.88
CA SER A 187 -16.22 -6.13 -7.34
C SER A 187 -17.52 -6.40 -8.08
N ASN A 188 -18.49 -7.07 -7.45
CA ASN A 188 -19.79 -7.36 -8.04
C ASN A 188 -20.67 -6.10 -8.21
N GLN A 189 -20.33 -5.00 -7.56
CA GLN A 189 -21.01 -3.70 -7.70
C GLN A 189 -20.43 -2.88 -8.85
N ILE A 190 -19.31 -3.35 -9.44
CA ILE A 190 -18.61 -2.68 -10.53
C ILE A 190 -19.11 -3.30 -11.84
N SER A 191 -20.05 -2.62 -12.49
CA SER A 191 -20.60 -2.99 -13.81
C SER A 191 -19.90 -2.28 -14.98
N ASP A 192 -18.81 -1.58 -14.72
CA ASP A 192 -18.13 -0.72 -15.69
C ASP A 192 -16.93 -1.47 -16.32
N ASP A 193 -16.97 -1.64 -17.64
CA ASP A 193 -15.94 -2.30 -18.47
C ASP A 193 -14.60 -1.54 -18.49
N SER A 194 -14.53 -0.37 -17.87
CA SER A 194 -13.29 0.40 -17.74
C SER A 194 -12.36 -0.08 -16.61
N PHE A 195 -12.82 -1.03 -15.77
CA PHE A 195 -12.01 -1.59 -14.68
C PHE A 195 -11.30 -2.88 -15.11
N PHE A 196 -9.99 -2.90 -14.91
CA PHE A 196 -9.12 -4.04 -15.20
C PHE A 196 -8.43 -4.52 -13.94
N PHE A 197 -8.78 -5.71 -13.47
CA PHE A 197 -8.15 -6.37 -12.34
C PHE A 197 -6.94 -7.17 -12.85
N ILE A 198 -5.73 -6.72 -12.53
CA ILE A 198 -4.48 -7.25 -13.08
C ILE A 198 -3.62 -8.01 -12.05
N GLY A 199 -4.22 -8.32 -10.90
CA GLY A 199 -3.53 -8.98 -9.80
C GLY A 199 -2.51 -8.10 -9.08
N PRO A 200 -2.11 -8.48 -7.87
CA PRO A 200 -1.15 -7.72 -7.08
C PRO A 200 0.24 -7.71 -7.71
N SER A 201 0.96 -6.62 -7.51
CA SER A 201 2.36 -6.47 -7.83
C SER A 201 3.18 -6.61 -6.56
N ILE A 202 4.21 -7.45 -6.58
CA ILE A 202 5.10 -7.66 -5.44
C ILE A 202 6.50 -7.26 -5.86
N GLU A 203 6.96 -6.19 -5.25
CA GLU A 203 8.31 -5.71 -5.50
C GLU A 203 9.35 -6.66 -4.88
N ASN A 204 10.25 -7.16 -5.71
CA ASN A 204 11.43 -7.90 -5.26
C ASN A 204 12.48 -6.91 -4.73
N ARG A 205 12.35 -6.54 -3.45
CA ARG A 205 13.30 -5.63 -2.80
C ARG A 205 14.60 -6.37 -2.48
N VAL A 206 15.70 -5.81 -2.94
CA VAL A 206 17.02 -6.20 -2.43
C VAL A 206 17.17 -5.55 -1.06
N VAL A 207 17.10 -6.33 -0.01
CA VAL A 207 17.28 -5.87 1.37
C VAL A 207 18.43 -6.60 2.01
N GLY A 208 19.18 -5.87 2.84
CA GLY A 208 20.27 -6.44 3.59
C GLY A 208 19.84 -7.54 4.56
N PRO A 209 20.76 -8.35 5.07
CA PRO A 209 20.46 -9.39 6.02
C PRO A 209 19.90 -8.79 7.32
N ILE A 210 18.97 -9.51 7.94
CA ILE A 210 18.52 -9.21 9.30
C ILE A 210 19.43 -9.98 10.25
N ASP A 211 19.95 -9.30 11.26
CA ASP A 211 20.61 -9.96 12.38
C ASP A 211 19.55 -10.59 13.30
N PHE A 212 19.01 -11.70 12.83
CA PHE A 212 17.99 -12.47 13.52
C PHE A 212 18.24 -13.95 13.31
N LYS A 213 18.28 -14.71 14.42
CA LYS A 213 18.42 -16.16 14.41
C LYS A 213 17.12 -16.83 14.84
N LYS A 214 16.49 -17.57 13.92
CA LYS A 214 15.33 -18.40 14.23
C LYS A 214 15.75 -19.53 15.15
N ASN A 215 14.97 -19.76 16.19
CA ASN A 215 15.05 -20.96 17.01
C ASN A 215 14.19 -22.07 16.37
N GLU A 216 14.81 -23.08 15.83
CA GLU A 216 14.13 -24.18 15.10
C GLU A 216 13.16 -24.98 15.97
N ASN A 217 13.31 -24.93 17.30
CA ASN A 217 12.42 -25.60 18.25
C ASN A 217 11.21 -24.74 18.67
N LYS A 218 11.08 -23.52 18.12
CA LYS A 218 9.98 -22.61 18.45
C LYS A 218 9.28 -22.13 17.17
N LYS A 219 7.98 -21.90 17.29
CA LYS A 219 7.21 -21.22 16.24
C LYS A 219 7.53 -19.75 16.24
N LEU A 220 7.75 -19.18 15.07
CA LEU A 220 8.11 -17.79 14.92
C LEU A 220 6.86 -16.94 14.66
N ILE A 221 6.59 -16.04 15.58
CA ILE A 221 5.54 -15.02 15.46
C ILE A 221 6.16 -13.72 14.93
N TYR A 222 5.60 -13.18 13.87
CA TYR A 222 5.89 -11.81 13.41
C TYR A 222 4.75 -10.87 13.79
N VAL A 223 5.08 -9.64 14.19
CA VAL A 223 4.11 -8.63 14.58
C VAL A 223 4.44 -7.32 13.90
N SER A 224 3.47 -6.76 13.15
CA SER A 224 3.63 -5.46 12.50
C SER A 224 2.31 -4.72 12.34
N LEU A 225 2.21 -3.50 12.88
CA LEU A 225 1.11 -2.58 12.63
C LEU A 225 1.38 -1.64 11.43
N GLY A 226 2.37 -1.97 10.59
CA GLY A 226 2.72 -1.21 9.40
C GLY A 226 3.50 0.07 9.69
N THR A 227 3.52 1.00 8.74
CA THR A 227 4.37 2.20 8.79
C THR A 227 3.63 3.47 9.20
N VAL A 228 2.30 3.48 9.11
CA VAL A 228 1.51 4.72 9.25
C VAL A 228 0.79 4.80 10.60
N PHE A 229 0.05 3.79 11.02
CA PHE A 229 -0.79 3.79 12.24
C PHE A 229 -0.25 2.83 13.31
N ASN A 230 1.04 2.87 13.57
CA ASN A 230 1.77 1.91 14.40
C ASN A 230 2.13 2.43 15.81
N LYS A 231 1.79 3.68 16.16
CA LYS A 231 2.08 4.25 17.49
C LYS A 231 1.11 3.71 18.55
N ASN A 232 1.22 2.42 18.86
CA ASN A 232 0.41 1.73 19.86
C ASN A 232 1.30 0.89 20.79
N ILE A 233 1.91 1.55 21.76
CA ILE A 233 2.85 0.93 22.68
C ILE A 233 2.19 -0.17 23.54
N ASP A 234 0.92 0.04 23.94
CA ASP A 234 0.19 -0.91 24.77
C ASP A 234 -0.07 -2.23 24.03
N PHE A 235 -0.31 -2.16 22.73
CA PHE A 235 -0.42 -3.36 21.91
C PHE A 235 0.86 -4.19 21.95
N TYR A 236 2.03 -3.57 21.73
CA TYR A 236 3.31 -4.28 21.78
C TYR A 236 3.63 -4.79 23.18
N LYS A 237 3.28 -4.07 24.24
CA LYS A 237 3.39 -4.56 25.61
C LYS A 237 2.48 -5.76 25.88
N ASN A 238 1.29 -5.81 25.28
CA ASN A 238 0.40 -6.96 25.37
C ASN A 238 0.98 -8.18 24.61
N ILE A 239 1.65 -7.99 23.48
CA ILE A 239 2.42 -9.05 22.80
C ILE A 239 3.52 -9.61 23.73
N ILE A 240 4.28 -8.72 24.39
CA ILE A 240 5.34 -9.14 25.32
C ILE A 240 4.76 -9.95 26.48
N LYS A 241 3.66 -9.49 27.06
CA LYS A 241 2.97 -10.21 28.15
C LYS A 241 2.38 -11.56 27.71
N ALA A 242 1.87 -11.65 26.46
CA ALA A 242 1.27 -12.87 25.93
C ALA A 242 2.29 -13.97 25.65
N PHE A 243 3.45 -13.60 25.12
CA PHE A 243 4.42 -14.55 24.56
C PHE A 243 5.80 -14.52 25.24
N GLY A 244 6.02 -13.61 26.21
CA GLY A 244 7.27 -13.54 26.97
C GLY A 244 7.55 -14.87 27.68
N ASP A 245 8.82 -15.28 27.69
CA ASP A 245 9.32 -16.51 28.30
C ASP A 245 8.63 -17.81 27.80
N SER A 246 7.88 -17.74 26.69
CA SER A 246 7.24 -18.91 26.09
C SER A 246 8.28 -19.94 25.65
N LYS A 247 8.00 -21.22 25.97
CA LYS A 247 8.78 -22.34 25.44
C LYS A 247 8.43 -22.67 24.00
N GLU A 248 7.22 -22.31 23.54
CA GLU A 248 6.67 -22.65 22.22
C GLU A 248 6.90 -21.58 21.17
N TYR A 249 6.98 -20.30 21.58
CA TYR A 249 6.99 -19.16 20.67
C TYR A 249 8.29 -18.36 20.77
N GLN A 250 8.77 -17.92 19.63
CA GLN A 250 9.73 -16.84 19.46
C GLN A 250 9.02 -15.69 18.75
N VAL A 251 9.25 -14.44 19.16
CA VAL A 251 8.56 -13.28 18.61
C VAL A 251 9.55 -12.29 18.03
N ILE A 252 9.23 -11.79 16.84
CA ILE A 252 9.90 -10.66 16.23
C ILE A 252 8.89 -9.55 15.94
N MET A 253 9.16 -8.33 16.39
CA MET A 253 8.25 -7.19 16.25
C MET A 253 8.87 -6.09 15.40
N SER A 254 8.15 -5.60 14.38
CA SER A 254 8.43 -4.36 13.68
C SER A 254 7.56 -3.25 14.26
N ILE A 255 8.15 -2.42 15.13
CA ILE A 255 7.42 -1.42 15.92
C ILE A 255 7.31 -0.04 15.25
N GLY A 256 8.03 0.14 14.11
CA GLY A 256 8.06 1.41 13.39
C GLY A 256 8.95 2.48 14.04
N LYS A 257 9.10 3.61 13.36
CA LYS A 257 10.01 4.68 13.79
C LYS A 257 9.44 5.58 14.90
N SER A 258 8.13 5.45 15.19
CA SER A 258 7.43 6.33 16.15
C SER A 258 7.53 5.84 17.61
N ILE A 259 8.10 4.66 17.84
CA ILE A 259 8.28 4.04 19.16
C ILE A 259 9.76 3.75 19.35
N ASN A 260 10.31 4.10 20.50
CA ASN A 260 11.63 3.67 20.88
C ASN A 260 11.56 2.26 21.50
N VAL A 261 12.45 1.36 21.11
CA VAL A 261 12.50 0.00 21.67
C VAL A 261 12.60 0.02 23.20
N LYS A 262 13.32 0.99 23.76
CA LYS A 262 13.48 1.17 25.22
C LYS A 262 12.14 1.45 25.94
N ASP A 263 11.15 2.03 25.25
CA ASP A 263 9.83 2.32 25.83
C ASP A 263 9.00 1.06 26.07
N LEU A 264 9.41 -0.08 25.48
CA LEU A 264 8.79 -1.38 25.71
C LEU A 264 9.21 -2.03 27.03
N GLY A 265 10.29 -1.54 27.66
CA GLY A 265 10.91 -2.14 28.82
C GLY A 265 11.91 -3.23 28.46
N GLU A 266 12.26 -4.05 29.46
CA GLU A 266 13.12 -5.20 29.25
C GLU A 266 12.40 -6.29 28.45
N LEU A 267 13.05 -6.77 27.38
CA LEU A 267 12.48 -7.79 26.51
C LEU A 267 12.93 -9.19 26.99
N PRO A 268 11.99 -10.15 27.12
CA PRO A 268 12.34 -11.55 27.33
C PRO A 268 13.23 -12.11 26.21
N ASN A 269 14.05 -13.10 26.52
CA ASN A 269 15.05 -13.68 25.59
C ASN A 269 14.46 -14.24 24.28
N ASN A 270 13.19 -14.58 24.27
CA ASN A 270 12.50 -15.10 23.10
C ASN A 270 11.80 -14.00 22.28
N ILE A 271 11.95 -12.71 22.64
CA ILE A 271 11.33 -11.58 21.95
C ILE A 271 12.38 -10.59 21.47
N SER A 272 12.31 -10.21 20.20
CA SER A 272 13.11 -9.16 19.60
C SER A 272 12.24 -8.06 18.99
N ALA A 273 12.61 -6.80 19.17
CA ALA A 273 11.90 -5.65 18.61
C ALA A 273 12.86 -4.77 17.80
N TYR A 274 12.40 -4.36 16.62
CA TYR A 274 13.14 -3.50 15.69
C TYR A 274 12.24 -2.39 15.17
N ASN A 275 12.81 -1.22 14.91
CA ASN A 275 12.07 -0.13 14.29
C ASN A 275 11.70 -0.42 12.83
N TYR A 276 12.50 -1.24 12.15
CA TYR A 276 12.25 -1.70 10.78
C TYR A 276 12.74 -3.13 10.59
N ILE A 277 11.95 -3.92 9.88
CA ILE A 277 12.29 -5.28 9.46
C ILE A 277 12.00 -5.39 7.97
N PRO A 278 12.94 -5.93 7.16
CA PRO A 278 12.67 -6.24 5.75
C PRO A 278 11.65 -7.38 5.65
N GLN A 279 10.36 -7.02 5.63
CA GLN A 279 9.24 -7.93 5.78
C GLN A 279 9.25 -9.08 4.78
N VAL A 280 9.49 -8.80 3.50
CA VAL A 280 9.54 -9.83 2.44
C VAL A 280 10.55 -10.95 2.75
N HIS A 281 11.66 -10.61 3.42
CA HIS A 281 12.68 -11.59 3.81
C HIS A 281 12.26 -12.46 4.98
N ILE A 282 11.60 -11.86 5.98
CA ILE A 282 11.26 -12.60 7.21
C ILE A 282 10.04 -13.50 7.00
N LEU A 283 9.07 -13.09 6.17
CA LEU A 283 7.80 -13.78 6.00
C LEU A 283 7.94 -15.26 5.62
N LYS A 284 8.99 -15.62 4.89
CA LYS A 284 9.26 -17.04 4.52
C LYS A 284 9.59 -17.97 5.71
N TYR A 285 9.92 -17.40 6.88
CA TYR A 285 10.26 -18.13 8.09
C TYR A 285 9.15 -18.10 9.14
N ILE A 286 8.09 -17.29 8.91
CA ILE A 286 7.05 -17.00 9.87
C ILE A 286 6.01 -18.12 9.93
N ASP A 287 5.64 -18.50 11.14
CA ASP A 287 4.55 -19.43 11.40
C ASP A 287 3.23 -18.70 11.66
N ILE A 288 3.26 -17.54 12.34
CA ILE A 288 2.08 -16.74 12.71
C ILE A 288 2.38 -15.25 12.47
N PHE A 289 1.47 -14.54 11.80
CA PHE A 289 1.61 -13.11 11.57
C PHE A 289 0.42 -12.32 12.12
N PHE A 290 0.69 -11.48 13.11
CA PHE A 290 -0.23 -10.43 13.56
C PHE A 290 -0.02 -9.18 12.70
N CYS A 291 -0.93 -8.92 11.77
CA CYS A 291 -0.83 -7.92 10.72
C CYS A 291 -1.92 -6.85 10.85
N HIS A 292 -1.60 -5.61 10.54
CA HIS A 292 -2.59 -4.52 10.51
C HIS A 292 -3.56 -4.58 9.32
N GLY A 293 -3.34 -5.46 8.34
CA GLY A 293 -4.18 -5.55 7.15
C GLY A 293 -3.83 -4.57 6.03
N GLY A 294 -2.62 -4.00 6.05
CA GLY A 294 -2.15 -3.22 4.90
C GLY A 294 -2.02 -4.11 3.65
N THR A 295 -2.55 -3.65 2.51
CA THR A 295 -2.73 -4.46 1.31
C THR A 295 -1.45 -5.17 0.86
N ASN A 296 -0.30 -4.49 0.82
CA ASN A 296 0.97 -5.12 0.43
C ASN A 296 1.42 -6.19 1.41
N SER A 297 1.31 -5.92 2.73
CA SER A 297 1.66 -6.91 3.76
C SER A 297 0.81 -8.17 3.65
N VAL A 298 -0.45 -8.01 3.30
CA VAL A 298 -1.37 -9.14 3.07
C VAL A 298 -0.95 -9.91 1.82
N TYR A 299 -0.70 -9.25 0.69
CA TYR A 299 -0.25 -9.93 -0.52
C TYR A 299 1.07 -10.68 -0.31
N GLU A 300 2.07 -10.01 0.29
CA GLU A 300 3.36 -10.62 0.61
C GLU A 300 3.20 -11.89 1.45
N SER A 301 2.29 -11.86 2.44
CA SER A 301 2.01 -13.01 3.30
C SER A 301 1.31 -14.16 2.57
N LEU A 302 0.25 -13.85 1.81
CA LEU A 302 -0.50 -14.85 1.06
C LEU A 302 0.39 -15.60 0.06
N PHE A 303 1.29 -14.89 -0.64
CA PHE A 303 2.26 -15.53 -1.55
C PHE A 303 3.33 -16.36 -0.83
N GLN A 304 3.49 -16.21 0.50
CA GLN A 304 4.30 -17.11 1.34
C GLN A 304 3.46 -18.23 1.98
N ASN A 305 2.21 -18.44 1.53
CA ASN A 305 1.28 -19.41 2.10
C ASN A 305 1.06 -19.21 3.60
N LEU A 306 0.98 -17.96 4.04
CA LEU A 306 0.83 -17.60 5.44
C LEU A 306 -0.58 -17.07 5.71
N PRO A 307 -1.42 -17.81 6.48
CA PRO A 307 -2.70 -17.29 6.95
C PRO A 307 -2.50 -16.18 7.99
N LEU A 308 -3.49 -15.28 8.11
CA LEU A 308 -3.33 -14.01 8.78
C LEU A 308 -4.22 -13.85 10.02
N ILE A 309 -3.66 -13.24 11.07
CA ILE A 309 -4.43 -12.64 12.17
C ILE A 309 -4.39 -11.12 11.97
N LEU A 310 -5.53 -10.53 11.66
CA LEU A 310 -5.61 -9.14 11.27
C LEU A 310 -6.07 -8.24 12.41
N ILE A 311 -5.45 -7.07 12.54
CA ILE A 311 -5.77 -6.05 13.53
C ILE A 311 -5.87 -4.71 12.81
N PRO A 312 -6.95 -4.47 12.03
CA PRO A 312 -7.08 -3.27 11.22
C PRO A 312 -7.12 -2.02 12.09
N GLN A 313 -6.33 -1.03 11.70
CA GLN A 313 -6.19 0.21 12.45
C GLN A 313 -7.06 1.31 11.85
N GLN A 314 -7.08 1.46 10.52
CA GLN A 314 -7.81 2.52 9.83
C GLN A 314 -7.96 2.26 8.32
N GLY A 315 -8.91 2.95 7.68
CA GLY A 315 -9.04 3.06 6.23
C GLY A 315 -9.38 1.75 5.54
N ASP A 316 -8.69 1.49 4.45
CA ASP A 316 -8.83 0.30 3.60
C ASP A 316 -8.49 -1.02 4.29
N GLN A 317 -7.78 -0.96 5.43
CA GLN A 317 -7.43 -2.14 6.21
C GLN A 317 -8.65 -2.94 6.67
N PHE A 318 -9.79 -2.27 6.93
CA PHE A 318 -11.04 -2.96 7.28
C PHE A 318 -11.62 -3.75 6.11
N ALA A 319 -11.60 -3.18 4.90
CA ALA A 319 -12.06 -3.89 3.70
C ALA A 319 -11.14 -5.06 3.35
N VAL A 320 -9.84 -4.89 3.52
CA VAL A 320 -8.85 -5.97 3.36
C VAL A 320 -9.09 -7.09 4.37
N ALA A 321 -9.34 -6.76 5.64
CA ALA A 321 -9.63 -7.73 6.68
C ALA A 321 -10.93 -8.50 6.38
N GLU A 322 -11.98 -7.81 5.98
CA GLU A 322 -13.24 -8.43 5.52
C GLU A 322 -13.01 -9.41 4.36
N SER A 323 -12.18 -9.02 3.40
CA SER A 323 -11.84 -9.90 2.27
C SER A 323 -11.13 -11.18 2.73
N ILE A 324 -10.16 -11.07 3.63
CA ILE A 324 -9.45 -12.23 4.20
C ILE A 324 -10.42 -13.17 4.93
N GLU A 325 -11.32 -12.62 5.74
CA GLU A 325 -12.31 -13.43 6.46
C GLU A 325 -13.31 -14.12 5.51
N LYS A 326 -13.85 -13.38 4.54
CA LYS A 326 -14.79 -13.94 3.54
C LYS A 326 -14.17 -15.08 2.72
N ASN A 327 -12.88 -14.98 2.41
CA ASN A 327 -12.15 -16.01 1.67
C ASN A 327 -11.58 -17.12 2.58
N GLY A 328 -11.75 -17.04 3.89
CA GLY A 328 -11.27 -18.02 4.84
C GLY A 328 -9.74 -18.11 4.93
N ALA A 329 -9.02 -17.00 4.67
CA ALA A 329 -7.56 -16.97 4.70
C ALA A 329 -6.98 -16.46 6.03
N GLY A 330 -7.84 -16.25 7.02
CA GLY A 330 -7.48 -15.73 8.32
C GLY A 330 -8.70 -15.20 9.07
N PHE A 331 -8.46 -14.39 10.11
CA PHE A 331 -9.52 -13.74 10.89
C PHE A 331 -9.05 -12.42 11.51
N THR A 332 -10.02 -11.63 11.99
CA THR A 332 -9.79 -10.28 12.50
C THR A 332 -9.95 -10.22 14.02
N LEU A 333 -9.12 -9.41 14.66
CA LEU A 333 -9.25 -9.01 16.04
C LEU A 333 -9.66 -7.54 16.13
N ASN A 334 -10.54 -7.21 17.09
CA ASN A 334 -10.90 -5.83 17.36
C ASN A 334 -9.76 -5.13 18.12
N LYS A 335 -9.16 -4.10 17.50
CA LYS A 335 -8.03 -3.34 18.05
C LYS A 335 -8.30 -2.73 19.44
N ASN A 336 -9.56 -2.49 19.79
CA ASN A 336 -9.95 -1.88 21.07
C ASN A 336 -10.02 -2.89 22.23
N ASN A 337 -9.99 -4.20 21.94
CA ASN A 337 -10.18 -5.27 22.91
C ASN A 337 -8.98 -6.22 22.99
N ILE A 338 -7.79 -5.76 22.64
CA ILE A 338 -6.59 -6.60 22.62
C ILE A 338 -6.06 -6.78 24.05
N THR A 339 -6.06 -8.04 24.51
CA THR A 339 -5.44 -8.46 25.77
C THR A 339 -4.39 -9.55 25.50
N PRO A 340 -3.44 -9.80 26.41
CA PRO A 340 -2.48 -10.91 26.28
C PRO A 340 -3.15 -12.27 26.06
N GLU A 341 -4.27 -12.52 26.75
CA GLU A 341 -5.03 -13.76 26.61
C GLU A 341 -5.65 -13.91 25.22
N ILE A 342 -6.27 -12.85 24.68
CA ILE A 342 -6.82 -12.83 23.31
C ILE A 342 -5.74 -13.11 22.29
N LEU A 343 -4.56 -12.52 22.44
CA LEU A 343 -3.42 -12.75 21.53
C LEU A 343 -2.96 -14.20 21.55
N LEU A 344 -2.77 -14.76 22.74
CA LEU A 344 -2.36 -16.15 22.90
C LEU A 344 -3.40 -17.14 22.34
N ASN A 345 -4.69 -16.92 22.67
CA ASN A 345 -5.78 -17.76 22.16
C ASN A 345 -5.93 -17.63 20.63
N SER A 346 -5.65 -16.47 20.06
CA SER A 346 -5.68 -16.25 18.62
C SER A 346 -4.55 -16.99 17.90
N ALA A 347 -3.35 -17.02 18.47
CA ALA A 347 -2.25 -17.82 17.94
C ALA A 347 -2.63 -19.31 17.91
N LYS A 348 -3.11 -19.85 19.03
CA LYS A 348 -3.58 -21.25 19.13
C LYS A 348 -4.71 -21.56 18.15
N LYS A 349 -5.72 -20.68 18.06
CA LYS A 349 -6.83 -20.83 17.10
C LYS A 349 -6.34 -20.90 15.66
N LEU A 350 -5.38 -20.06 15.28
CA LEU A 350 -4.81 -20.11 13.93
C LEU A 350 -4.11 -21.44 13.68
N GLU A 351 -3.35 -21.95 14.64
CA GLU A 351 -2.63 -23.21 14.53
C GLU A 351 -3.57 -24.41 14.42
N GLU A 352 -4.57 -24.50 15.30
CA GLU A 352 -5.59 -25.56 15.30
C GLU A 352 -6.40 -25.62 14.00
N ASN A 353 -6.58 -24.47 13.34
CA ASN A 353 -7.35 -24.35 12.10
C ASN A 353 -6.49 -24.06 10.88
N ARG A 354 -5.17 -24.27 10.95
CA ARG A 354 -4.20 -23.86 9.93
C ARG A 354 -4.55 -24.39 8.54
N GLU A 355 -4.85 -25.68 8.43
CA GLU A 355 -5.20 -26.32 7.16
C GLU A 355 -6.44 -25.67 6.51
N LYS A 356 -7.45 -25.33 7.31
CA LYS A 356 -8.64 -24.63 6.84
C LYS A 356 -8.29 -23.26 6.27
N TYR A 357 -7.46 -22.49 6.97
CA TYR A 357 -7.06 -21.17 6.50
C TYR A 357 -6.14 -21.22 5.28
N LEU A 358 -5.28 -22.24 5.18
CA LEU A 358 -4.44 -22.46 4.01
C LEU A 358 -5.24 -22.73 2.73
N LEU A 359 -6.41 -23.36 2.82
CA LEU A 359 -7.32 -23.51 1.66
C LEU A 359 -7.81 -22.14 1.17
N GLY A 360 -8.13 -21.22 2.07
CA GLY A 360 -8.50 -19.85 1.73
C GLY A 360 -7.34 -19.06 1.11
N VAL A 361 -6.15 -19.20 1.69
CA VAL A 361 -4.91 -18.59 1.15
C VAL A 361 -4.68 -19.08 -0.28
N LYS A 362 -4.74 -20.40 -0.52
CA LYS A 362 -4.53 -20.99 -1.83
C LYS A 362 -5.51 -20.43 -2.87
N LYS A 363 -6.80 -20.37 -2.55
CA LYS A 363 -7.84 -19.80 -3.44
C LYS A 363 -7.53 -18.34 -3.83
N LEU A 364 -7.12 -17.53 -2.86
CA LEU A 364 -6.76 -16.15 -3.14
C LEU A 364 -5.52 -16.04 -4.02
N VAL A 365 -4.47 -16.80 -3.73
CA VAL A 365 -3.24 -16.82 -4.54
C VAL A 365 -3.52 -17.29 -5.97
N GLU A 366 -4.36 -18.30 -6.16
CA GLU A 366 -4.82 -18.76 -7.47
C GLU A 366 -5.52 -17.61 -8.22
N SER A 367 -6.46 -16.91 -7.58
CA SER A 367 -7.17 -15.77 -8.19
C SER A 367 -6.23 -14.62 -8.56
N PHE A 368 -5.22 -14.35 -7.75
CA PHE A 368 -4.18 -13.36 -8.06
C PHE A 368 -3.34 -13.77 -9.28
N ASN A 369 -2.95 -15.04 -9.35
CA ASN A 369 -2.16 -15.54 -10.47
C ASN A 369 -2.97 -15.55 -11.78
N GLU A 370 -4.27 -15.85 -11.73
CA GLU A 370 -5.16 -15.74 -12.87
C GLU A 370 -5.25 -14.28 -13.37
N ALA A 371 -5.49 -13.34 -12.46
CA ALA A 371 -5.52 -11.92 -12.81
C ALA A 371 -4.17 -11.44 -13.38
N ARG A 372 -3.04 -11.93 -12.85
CA ARG A 372 -1.70 -11.61 -13.38
C ARG A 372 -1.45 -12.15 -14.78
N LYS A 373 -2.00 -13.32 -15.13
CA LYS A 373 -1.90 -13.87 -16.50
C LYS A 373 -2.57 -12.96 -17.53
N GLU A 374 -3.65 -12.28 -17.14
CA GLU A 374 -4.37 -11.34 -18.01
C GLU A 374 -3.63 -10.01 -18.24
N ARG A 375 -2.58 -9.70 -17.48
CA ARG A 375 -1.84 -8.42 -17.60
C ARG A 375 -1.42 -8.11 -19.02
N LYS A 376 -0.89 -9.10 -19.74
CA LYS A 376 -0.43 -8.90 -21.09
C LYS A 376 -1.56 -8.42 -22.02
N ASN A 377 -2.70 -9.09 -21.97
CA ASN A 377 -3.88 -8.72 -22.77
C ASN A 377 -4.38 -7.32 -22.40
N VAL A 378 -4.37 -6.99 -21.09
CA VAL A 378 -4.76 -5.67 -20.61
C VAL A 378 -3.78 -4.60 -21.08
N TYR A 379 -2.49 -4.89 -21.03
CA TYR A 379 -1.47 -3.93 -21.50
C TYR A 379 -1.58 -3.68 -23.02
N GLU A 380 -1.80 -4.72 -23.82
CA GLU A 380 -2.03 -4.57 -25.26
C GLU A 380 -3.29 -3.72 -25.53
N LYS A 381 -4.36 -3.87 -24.75
CA LYS A 381 -5.58 -3.08 -24.88
C LYS A 381 -5.40 -1.62 -24.45
N LEU A 382 -4.67 -1.37 -23.38
CA LEU A 382 -4.61 -0.04 -22.76
C LEU A 382 -3.44 0.80 -23.28
N PHE A 383 -2.33 0.17 -23.62
CA PHE A 383 -1.07 0.81 -24.01
C PHE A 383 -0.62 0.51 -25.44
N GLY A 384 -1.30 -0.42 -26.12
CA GLY A 384 -1.02 -0.80 -27.51
C GLY A 384 -1.46 0.20 -28.59
#